data_2de10150ec865a53f85f9cecda459969
#
_entry.id   2de10150ec865a53f85f9cecda459969
#
_cell.length_a   1.000
_cell.length_b   1.000
_cell.length_c   1.000
_cell.angle_alpha   90.00
_cell.angle_beta   90.00
_cell.angle_gamma   90.00
#
_symmetry.space_group_name_H-M   'P 1'
#
loop_
_entity.id
_entity.type
_entity.pdbx_description
1 polymer ?
#
loop_
_entity_poly.entity_id
_entity_poly.type
_entity_poly.pdbx_seq_one_letter_code
_entity_poly.pdbx_strand_id
1 'polypeptide(L)'
;MSINLDDFPKFSEEHFHDWVNQLTPIEEYKGYRLKRDDQFHLGGVSGGKVRQCAKLVYDNLDHIKNDCNGGILTAAGIPSPQSCITSAVAKYFGLKCIITIPHYPDHIRDSYRINASLSQKFGAKVYGVGNPNISGPELDAKKLVVETGYFQIKFGMNGFQVMNTVAQQVKNIPDDVETVVGIAGSGLSMLGVAMGCKIWNKNVKTIHPVALSDYVNKNKKQSYDNLPPKYKFDGDFNVVQSYYPYQYKLLSLPCLML
;
A
#
# COMPACT_ATOMS: atom_id res chain seq x y z
N MET A 1 -7.63 -8.73 22.36
CA MET A 1 -8.75 -8.26 21.50
C MET A 1 -8.85 -9.20 20.32
N SER A 2 -10.00 -9.86 20.13
CA SER A 2 -10.26 -10.62 18.91
C SER A 2 -10.60 -9.65 17.80
N ILE A 3 -9.81 -9.65 16.73
CA ILE A 3 -10.06 -8.85 15.53
C ILE A 3 -11.28 -9.49 14.84
N ASN A 4 -12.38 -8.77 14.75
CA ASN A 4 -13.53 -9.20 13.98
C ASN A 4 -13.27 -8.89 12.48
N LEU A 5 -13.01 -9.93 11.69
CA LEU A 5 -12.75 -9.80 10.25
C LEU A 5 -13.99 -9.43 9.44
N ASP A 6 -15.17 -9.46 10.05
CA ASP A 6 -16.46 -9.13 9.42
C ASP A 6 -16.96 -7.73 9.79
N ASP A 7 -16.20 -7.01 10.61
CA ASP A 7 -16.52 -5.63 11.00
C ASP A 7 -16.11 -4.65 9.90
N PHE A 8 -16.87 -4.68 8.81
CA PHE A 8 -16.71 -3.72 7.71
C PHE A 8 -17.69 -2.57 7.91
N PRO A 9 -17.23 -1.31 7.88
CA PRO A 9 -18.11 -0.16 7.93
C PRO A 9 -19.03 -0.17 6.69
N LYS A 10 -20.32 0.11 6.91
CA LYS A 10 -21.27 0.31 5.81
C LYS A 10 -21.33 1.80 5.51
N PHE A 11 -20.70 2.22 4.44
CA PHE A 11 -20.76 3.59 4.00
C PHE A 11 -21.74 3.75 2.83
N SER A 12 -22.49 4.86 2.81
CA SER A 12 -23.02 5.40 1.56
C SER A 12 -21.84 5.86 0.68
N GLU A 13 -22.09 6.15 -0.59
CA GLU A 13 -21.03 6.62 -1.50
C GLU A 13 -20.35 7.90 -0.98
N GLU A 14 -21.13 8.86 -0.51
CA GLU A 14 -20.64 10.10 0.09
C GLU A 14 -19.78 9.83 1.33
N HIS A 15 -20.26 9.04 2.26
CA HIS A 15 -19.51 8.69 3.46
C HIS A 15 -18.23 7.88 3.16
N PHE A 16 -18.23 7.06 2.11
CA PHE A 16 -17.02 6.37 1.68
C PHE A 16 -15.97 7.37 1.20
N HIS A 17 -16.39 8.36 0.40
CA HIS A 17 -15.49 9.39 -0.09
C HIS A 17 -14.87 10.19 1.06
N ASP A 18 -15.67 10.58 2.04
CA ASP A 18 -15.19 11.30 3.23
C ASP A 18 -14.22 10.43 4.05
N TRP A 19 -14.58 9.18 4.29
CA TRP A 19 -13.75 8.24 5.03
C TRP A 19 -12.41 8.00 4.36
N VAL A 20 -12.37 7.74 3.05
CA VAL A 20 -11.12 7.44 2.34
C VAL A 20 -10.19 8.65 2.25
N ASN A 21 -10.74 9.85 2.29
CA ASN A 21 -9.98 11.11 2.27
C ASN A 21 -9.67 11.65 3.67
N GLN A 22 -10.20 11.03 4.73
CA GLN A 22 -9.95 11.44 6.11
C GLN A 22 -8.44 11.51 6.39
N LEU A 23 -7.99 12.64 6.94
CA LEU A 23 -6.60 12.79 7.38
C LEU A 23 -6.38 12.02 8.68
N THR A 24 -5.37 11.17 8.71
CA THR A 24 -4.94 10.52 9.95
C THR A 24 -4.29 11.54 10.88
N PRO A 25 -4.44 11.38 12.21
CA PRO A 25 -3.87 12.34 13.16
C PRO A 25 -2.33 12.30 13.16
N ILE A 26 -1.77 13.38 13.67
CA ILE A 26 -0.35 13.49 14.01
C ILE A 26 -0.25 13.56 15.52
N GLU A 27 0.49 12.68 16.12
CA GLU A 27 0.66 12.53 17.57
C GLU A 27 2.11 12.73 17.99
N GLU A 28 2.32 13.36 19.14
CA GLU A 28 3.65 13.50 19.75
C GLU A 28 4.03 12.20 20.45
N TYR A 29 5.25 11.71 20.18
CA TYR A 29 5.81 10.54 20.85
C TYR A 29 7.32 10.70 21.03
N LYS A 30 7.78 10.80 22.28
CA LYS A 30 9.22 10.91 22.63
C LYS A 30 9.97 11.99 21.84
N GLY A 31 9.32 13.15 21.63
CA GLY A 31 9.91 14.25 20.89
C GLY A 31 9.84 14.14 19.36
N TYR A 32 9.18 13.11 18.85
CA TYR A 32 8.88 12.94 17.43
C TYR A 32 7.40 13.12 17.17
N ARG A 33 7.06 13.56 15.98
CA ARG A 33 5.68 13.59 15.48
C ARG A 33 5.43 12.36 14.63
N LEU A 34 4.43 11.59 15.02
CA LEU A 34 4.05 10.36 14.32
C LEU A 34 2.75 10.60 13.54
N LYS A 35 2.82 10.48 12.22
CA LYS A 35 1.59 10.40 11.43
C LYS A 35 1.01 9.00 11.53
N ARG A 36 -0.17 8.90 12.14
CA ARG A 36 -0.82 7.67 12.57
C ARG A 36 -1.61 7.01 11.43
N ASP A 37 -0.94 6.71 10.32
CA ASP A 37 -1.57 5.98 9.22
C ASP A 37 -2.05 4.57 9.61
N ASP A 38 -1.50 4.02 10.68
CA ASP A 38 -1.95 2.77 11.31
C ASP A 38 -3.38 2.85 11.85
N GLN A 39 -3.90 4.03 12.14
CA GLN A 39 -5.28 4.23 12.57
C GLN A 39 -6.29 4.19 11.41
N PHE A 40 -5.84 4.19 10.17
CA PHE A 40 -6.72 3.96 9.04
C PHE A 40 -6.90 2.45 8.81
N HIS A 41 -8.10 1.93 8.99
CA HIS A 41 -8.37 0.49 8.95
C HIS A 41 -9.67 0.14 8.23
N LEU A 42 -9.73 -1.09 7.73
CA LEU A 42 -10.88 -1.70 7.06
C LEU A 42 -10.90 -3.20 7.37
N GLY A 43 -11.90 -3.68 8.08
CA GLY A 43 -12.12 -5.10 8.33
C GLY A 43 -10.90 -5.84 8.89
N GLY A 44 -10.23 -5.30 9.89
CA GLY A 44 -9.06 -5.93 10.54
C GLY A 44 -7.73 -5.77 9.82
N VAL A 45 -7.67 -5.09 8.68
CA VAL A 45 -6.41 -4.62 8.06
C VAL A 45 -6.25 -3.13 8.27
N SER A 46 -5.01 -2.65 8.45
CA SER A 46 -4.73 -1.25 8.74
C SER A 46 -3.55 -0.68 7.96
N GLY A 47 -3.45 0.64 7.96
CA GLY A 47 -2.34 1.38 7.37
C GLY A 47 -2.67 2.15 6.10
N GLY A 48 -1.77 3.02 5.69
CA GLY A 48 -1.94 3.86 4.51
C GLY A 48 -2.20 3.08 3.22
N LYS A 49 -1.69 1.84 3.11
CA LYS A 49 -1.98 0.97 1.96
C LYS A 49 -3.43 0.53 1.87
N VAL A 50 -4.15 0.45 2.98
CA VAL A 50 -5.60 0.17 2.98
C VAL A 50 -6.34 1.30 2.26
N ARG A 51 -6.03 2.55 2.61
CA ARG A 51 -6.57 3.73 1.94
C ARG A 51 -6.25 3.75 0.45
N GLN A 52 -4.97 3.51 0.12
CA GLN A 52 -4.51 3.47 -1.27
C GLN A 52 -5.28 2.45 -2.10
N CYS A 53 -5.44 1.23 -1.57
CA CYS A 53 -6.16 0.16 -2.23
C CYS A 53 -7.66 0.46 -2.34
N ALA A 54 -8.28 0.89 -1.25
CA ALA A 54 -9.70 1.21 -1.20
C ALA A 54 -10.06 2.33 -2.19
N LYS A 55 -9.26 3.41 -2.23
CA LYS A 55 -9.44 4.51 -3.17
C LYS A 55 -9.25 4.08 -4.61
N LEU A 56 -8.19 3.30 -4.89
CA LEU A 56 -7.93 2.78 -6.24
C LEU A 56 -9.08 1.92 -6.75
N VAL A 57 -9.60 1.02 -5.92
CA VAL A 57 -10.73 0.14 -6.29
C VAL A 57 -12.01 0.94 -6.46
N TYR A 58 -12.29 1.87 -5.55
CA TYR A 58 -13.47 2.72 -5.63
C TYR A 58 -13.50 3.57 -6.90
N ASP A 59 -12.38 4.24 -7.24
CA ASP A 59 -12.28 5.08 -8.44
C ASP A 59 -12.42 4.28 -9.75
N ASN A 60 -12.27 2.95 -9.70
CA ASN A 60 -12.42 2.06 -10.86
C ASN A 60 -13.59 1.08 -10.69
N LEU A 61 -14.49 1.29 -9.73
CA LEU A 61 -15.48 0.28 -9.32
C LEU A 61 -16.43 -0.09 -10.45
N ASP A 62 -16.94 0.88 -11.21
CA ASP A 62 -17.83 0.65 -12.34
C ASP A 62 -17.13 -0.14 -13.45
N HIS A 63 -15.89 0.24 -13.79
CA HIS A 63 -15.06 -0.51 -14.72
C HIS A 63 -14.81 -1.94 -14.25
N ILE A 64 -14.49 -2.12 -12.95
CA ILE A 64 -14.25 -3.46 -12.37
C ILE A 64 -15.49 -4.32 -12.47
N LYS A 65 -16.66 -3.78 -12.16
CA LYS A 65 -17.93 -4.52 -12.17
C LYS A 65 -18.39 -4.85 -13.58
N ASN A 66 -18.32 -3.90 -14.50
CA ASN A 66 -18.90 -4.01 -15.83
C ASN A 66 -17.94 -4.65 -16.85
N ASP A 67 -16.65 -4.30 -16.80
CA ASP A 67 -15.68 -4.66 -17.83
C ASP A 67 -14.64 -5.68 -17.36
N CYS A 68 -14.47 -5.86 -16.03
CA CYS A 68 -13.48 -6.77 -15.46
C CYS A 68 -14.11 -7.95 -14.71
N ASN A 69 -15.26 -8.44 -15.15
CA ASN A 69 -15.96 -9.61 -14.59
C ASN A 69 -16.18 -9.54 -13.06
N GLY A 70 -16.26 -8.34 -12.49
CA GLY A 70 -16.44 -8.08 -11.06
C GLY A 70 -15.32 -8.62 -10.18
N GLY A 71 -14.09 -8.62 -10.70
CA GLY A 71 -12.95 -9.17 -9.98
C GLY A 71 -11.70 -8.29 -10.00
N ILE A 72 -10.90 -8.43 -8.95
CA ILE A 72 -9.57 -7.82 -8.84
C ILE A 72 -8.49 -8.87 -8.61
N LEU A 73 -7.28 -8.58 -9.04
CA LEU A 73 -6.15 -9.49 -8.94
C LEU A 73 -4.87 -8.72 -8.60
N THR A 74 -4.02 -9.32 -7.74
CA THR A 74 -2.69 -8.76 -7.47
C THR A 74 -1.65 -9.84 -7.25
N ALA A 75 -0.39 -9.51 -7.54
CA ALA A 75 0.78 -10.24 -7.10
C ALA A 75 1.31 -9.64 -5.81
N ALA A 76 1.75 -10.47 -4.87
CA ALA A 76 2.34 -10.01 -3.61
C ALA A 76 3.47 -10.95 -3.16
N GLY A 77 4.48 -10.38 -2.50
CA GLY A 77 5.42 -11.18 -1.71
C GLY A 77 4.70 -11.77 -0.49
N ILE A 78 5.12 -12.92 0.01
CA ILE A 78 4.45 -13.59 1.13
C ILE A 78 4.33 -12.71 2.39
N PRO A 79 5.38 -11.99 2.84
CA PRO A 79 5.25 -11.11 4.00
C PRO A 79 4.55 -9.79 3.67
N SER A 80 4.18 -9.56 2.41
CA SER A 80 3.58 -8.30 2.00
C SER A 80 2.14 -8.18 2.47
N PRO A 81 1.75 -7.10 3.15
CA PRO A 81 0.36 -6.87 3.54
C PRO A 81 -0.55 -6.57 2.33
N GLN A 82 0.01 -6.36 1.14
CA GLN A 82 -0.79 -6.08 -0.06
C GLN A 82 -1.80 -7.19 -0.35
N SER A 83 -1.45 -8.46 -0.11
CA SER A 83 -2.35 -9.59 -0.34
C SER A 83 -3.62 -9.49 0.53
N CYS A 84 -3.47 -9.39 1.85
CA CYS A 84 -4.61 -9.32 2.76
C CYS A 84 -5.38 -8.00 2.63
N ILE A 85 -4.71 -6.89 2.37
CA ILE A 85 -5.36 -5.60 2.12
C ILE A 85 -6.24 -5.66 0.85
N THR A 86 -5.69 -6.16 -0.27
CA THR A 86 -6.46 -6.31 -1.52
C THR A 86 -7.68 -7.20 -1.32
N SER A 87 -7.51 -8.29 -0.57
CA SER A 87 -8.61 -9.23 -0.29
C SER A 87 -9.69 -8.61 0.61
N ALA A 88 -9.30 -7.84 1.63
CA ALA A 88 -10.23 -7.12 2.49
C ALA A 88 -11.03 -6.08 1.71
N VAL A 89 -10.37 -5.31 0.85
CA VAL A 89 -11.01 -4.32 -0.03
C VAL A 89 -11.94 -5.00 -1.03
N ALA A 90 -11.54 -6.14 -1.62
CA ALA A 90 -12.42 -6.92 -2.49
C ALA A 90 -13.68 -7.37 -1.76
N LYS A 91 -13.54 -7.92 -0.55
CA LYS A 91 -14.68 -8.33 0.30
C LYS A 91 -15.60 -7.16 0.58
N TYR A 92 -15.04 -5.99 0.93
CA TYR A 92 -15.82 -4.79 1.21
C TYR A 92 -16.71 -4.38 0.03
N PHE A 93 -16.18 -4.41 -1.21
CA PHE A 93 -16.92 -4.03 -2.41
C PHE A 93 -17.71 -5.18 -3.06
N GLY A 94 -17.72 -6.38 -2.46
CA GLY A 94 -18.38 -7.57 -3.01
C GLY A 94 -17.74 -8.09 -4.31
N LEU A 95 -16.42 -7.90 -4.48
CA LEU A 95 -15.67 -8.29 -5.64
C LEU A 95 -15.03 -9.67 -5.48
N LYS A 96 -14.84 -10.38 -6.58
CA LYS A 96 -13.98 -11.56 -6.63
C LYS A 96 -12.52 -11.14 -6.47
N CYS A 97 -11.69 -12.00 -5.83
CA CYS A 97 -10.30 -11.66 -5.60
C CYS A 97 -9.37 -12.85 -5.87
N ILE A 98 -8.28 -12.58 -6.59
CA ILE A 98 -7.18 -13.53 -6.81
C ILE A 98 -5.87 -12.90 -6.35
N ILE A 99 -5.09 -13.69 -5.60
CA ILE A 99 -3.75 -13.31 -5.13
C ILE A 99 -2.75 -14.33 -5.65
N THR A 100 -1.69 -13.87 -6.31
CA THR A 100 -0.53 -14.71 -6.63
C THR A 100 0.62 -14.39 -5.69
N ILE A 101 1.22 -15.43 -5.11
CA ILE A 101 2.35 -15.32 -4.18
C ILE A 101 3.44 -16.31 -4.58
N PRO A 102 4.70 -16.10 -4.19
CA PRO A 102 5.72 -17.12 -4.37
C PRO A 102 5.33 -18.42 -3.66
N HIS A 103 5.60 -19.56 -4.30
CA HIS A 103 5.44 -20.86 -3.64
C HIS A 103 6.51 -21.03 -2.55
N TYR A 104 6.08 -21.44 -1.38
CA TYR A 104 6.97 -21.74 -0.27
C TYR A 104 6.89 -23.21 0.10
N PRO A 105 8.05 -23.84 0.36
CA PRO A 105 8.09 -25.19 0.92
C PRO A 105 7.33 -25.27 2.24
N ASP A 106 6.74 -26.41 2.54
CA ASP A 106 5.87 -26.61 3.71
C ASP A 106 6.55 -26.41 5.07
N HIS A 107 7.87 -26.50 5.12
CA HIS A 107 8.65 -26.30 6.34
C HIS A 107 8.86 -24.82 6.74
N ILE A 108 8.39 -23.87 5.93
CA ILE A 108 8.50 -22.43 6.29
C ILE A 108 7.43 -22.09 7.32
N ARG A 109 7.88 -21.44 8.40
CA ARG A 109 7.08 -21.10 9.57
C ARG A 109 5.75 -20.42 9.19
N ASP A 110 4.69 -20.80 9.87
CA ASP A 110 3.33 -20.28 9.65
C ASP A 110 3.23 -18.75 9.75
N SER A 111 4.12 -18.10 10.51
CA SER A 111 4.19 -16.64 10.59
C SER A 111 4.39 -15.95 9.23
N TYR A 112 5.02 -16.62 8.26
CA TYR A 112 5.17 -16.10 6.90
C TYR A 112 3.90 -16.23 6.07
N ARG A 113 2.96 -17.09 6.48
CA ARG A 113 1.70 -17.34 5.76
C ARG A 113 0.53 -16.49 6.25
N ILE A 114 0.71 -15.69 7.30
CA ILE A 114 -0.38 -14.93 7.93
C ILE A 114 -1.17 -14.12 6.90
N ASN A 115 -0.50 -13.34 6.05
CA ASN A 115 -1.17 -12.51 5.05
C ASN A 115 -1.92 -13.34 3.99
N ALA A 116 -1.38 -14.49 3.58
CA ALA A 116 -2.05 -15.42 2.67
C ALA A 116 -3.28 -16.05 3.32
N SER A 117 -3.16 -16.49 4.58
CA SER A 117 -4.29 -17.06 5.34
C SER A 117 -5.40 -16.03 5.58
N LEU A 118 -5.03 -14.78 5.89
CA LEU A 118 -6.00 -13.69 6.00
C LEU A 118 -6.69 -13.41 4.66
N SER A 119 -5.94 -13.46 3.56
CA SER A 119 -6.51 -13.30 2.21
C SER A 119 -7.58 -14.35 1.93
N GLN A 120 -7.31 -15.61 2.27
CA GLN A 120 -8.29 -16.70 2.12
C GLN A 120 -9.51 -16.49 3.02
N LYS A 121 -9.32 -16.05 4.26
CA LYS A 121 -10.43 -15.71 5.17
C LYS A 121 -11.30 -14.56 4.64
N PHE A 122 -10.73 -13.63 3.90
CA PHE A 122 -11.48 -12.60 3.19
C PHE A 122 -12.13 -13.09 1.89
N GLY A 123 -11.96 -14.36 1.52
CA GLY A 123 -12.59 -14.98 0.35
C GLY A 123 -11.75 -14.94 -0.93
N ALA A 124 -10.49 -14.51 -0.86
CA ALA A 124 -9.61 -14.54 -2.02
C ALA A 124 -9.14 -15.95 -2.37
N LYS A 125 -8.99 -16.24 -3.68
CA LYS A 125 -8.25 -17.39 -4.17
C LYS A 125 -6.76 -17.06 -4.18
N VAL A 126 -5.97 -17.82 -3.41
CA VAL A 126 -4.52 -17.60 -3.30
C VAL A 126 -3.78 -18.72 -4.05
N TYR A 127 -2.95 -18.33 -5.02
CA TYR A 127 -2.14 -19.25 -5.84
C TYR A 127 -0.66 -19.10 -5.48
N GLY A 128 -0.04 -20.20 -5.06
CA GLY A 128 1.41 -20.31 -4.93
C GLY A 128 2.04 -20.62 -6.29
N VAL A 129 3.02 -19.82 -6.72
CA VAL A 129 3.72 -20.02 -7.99
C VAL A 129 5.15 -20.47 -7.77
N GLY A 130 5.68 -21.31 -8.68
CA GLY A 130 6.95 -22.03 -8.47
C GLY A 130 8.21 -21.18 -8.38
N ASN A 131 8.16 -19.90 -8.75
CA ASN A 131 9.32 -19.00 -8.65
C ASN A 131 9.30 -18.25 -7.30
N PRO A 132 10.35 -18.35 -6.46
CA PRO A 132 10.41 -17.69 -5.15
C PRO A 132 10.54 -16.17 -5.25
N ASN A 133 10.93 -15.63 -6.40
CA ASN A 133 11.04 -14.19 -6.63
C ASN A 133 9.69 -13.59 -7.01
N ILE A 134 9.47 -12.32 -6.70
CA ILE A 134 8.22 -11.60 -7.03
C ILE A 134 7.91 -11.56 -8.53
N SER A 135 8.91 -11.67 -9.39
CA SER A 135 8.74 -11.75 -10.84
C SER A 135 7.86 -12.93 -11.29
N GLY A 136 7.92 -14.07 -10.59
CA GLY A 136 7.06 -15.22 -10.87
C GLY A 136 5.58 -14.91 -10.62
N PRO A 137 5.20 -14.48 -9.39
CA PRO A 137 3.84 -14.03 -9.10
C PRO A 137 3.32 -12.93 -10.02
N GLU A 138 4.15 -11.97 -10.42
CA GLU A 138 3.75 -10.91 -11.36
C GLU A 138 3.48 -11.46 -12.77
N LEU A 139 4.27 -12.44 -13.24
CA LEU A 139 4.07 -13.07 -14.53
C LEU A 139 2.76 -13.88 -14.55
N ASP A 140 2.52 -14.68 -13.50
CA ASP A 140 1.30 -15.47 -13.42
C ASP A 140 0.06 -14.60 -13.17
N ALA A 141 0.20 -13.50 -12.43
CA ALA A 141 -0.85 -12.49 -12.34
C ALA A 141 -1.25 -11.96 -13.73
N LYS A 142 -0.29 -11.65 -14.60
CA LYS A 142 -0.57 -11.19 -15.97
C LYS A 142 -1.30 -12.26 -16.80
N LYS A 143 -0.93 -13.55 -16.68
CA LYS A 143 -1.64 -14.64 -17.35
C LYS A 143 -3.08 -14.73 -16.87
N LEU A 144 -3.27 -14.72 -15.55
CA LEU A 144 -4.60 -14.77 -14.92
C LEU A 144 -5.48 -13.56 -15.28
N VAL A 145 -4.90 -12.38 -15.51
CA VAL A 145 -5.64 -11.22 -16.03
C VAL A 145 -6.22 -11.53 -17.41
N VAL A 146 -5.42 -12.12 -18.30
CA VAL A 146 -5.89 -12.50 -19.65
C VAL A 146 -6.99 -13.56 -19.56
N GLU A 147 -6.84 -14.55 -18.69
CA GLU A 147 -7.79 -15.65 -18.53
C GLU A 147 -9.10 -15.24 -17.86
N THR A 148 -9.03 -14.36 -16.86
CA THR A 148 -10.19 -13.98 -16.03
C THR A 148 -10.84 -12.66 -16.42
N GLY A 149 -10.09 -11.80 -17.08
CA GLY A 149 -10.49 -10.41 -17.35
C GLY A 149 -10.49 -9.51 -16.10
N TYR A 150 -9.91 -9.94 -14.97
CA TYR A 150 -9.93 -9.19 -13.72
C TYR A 150 -9.05 -7.94 -13.78
N PHE A 151 -9.46 -6.92 -13.03
CA PHE A 151 -8.67 -5.70 -12.87
C PHE A 151 -7.39 -5.96 -12.09
N GLN A 152 -6.24 -5.62 -12.68
CA GLN A 152 -4.95 -5.84 -12.05
C GLN A 152 -4.52 -4.69 -11.15
N ILE A 153 -4.42 -4.94 -9.85
CA ILE A 153 -3.70 -4.08 -8.92
C ILE A 153 -2.21 -4.43 -9.00
N LYS A 154 -1.41 -3.52 -9.53
CA LYS A 154 0.03 -3.73 -9.75
C LYS A 154 0.77 -3.97 -8.44
N PHE A 155 1.87 -4.71 -8.49
CA PHE A 155 2.75 -4.91 -7.33
C PHE A 155 3.21 -3.57 -6.74
N GLY A 156 3.10 -3.45 -5.39
CA GLY A 156 3.35 -2.21 -4.68
C GLY A 156 2.31 -1.12 -4.94
N MET A 157 1.16 -1.48 -5.58
CA MET A 157 0.09 -0.54 -5.97
C MET A 157 0.63 0.61 -6.84
N ASN A 158 1.54 0.30 -7.78
CA ASN A 158 2.25 1.31 -8.55
C ASN A 158 1.32 2.07 -9.49
N GLY A 159 1.21 3.38 -9.30
CA GLY A 159 0.43 4.27 -10.15
C GLY A 159 0.30 5.68 -9.61
N PHE A 160 0.04 6.65 -10.51
CA PHE A 160 -0.14 8.05 -10.14
C PHE A 160 -1.30 8.26 -9.16
N GLN A 161 -2.44 7.59 -9.38
CA GLN A 161 -3.61 7.68 -8.48
C GLN A 161 -3.25 7.31 -7.04
N VAL A 162 -2.44 6.27 -6.85
CA VAL A 162 -2.00 5.82 -5.53
C VAL A 162 -1.04 6.82 -4.90
N MET A 163 -0.08 7.37 -5.66
CA MET A 163 0.78 8.45 -5.16
C MET A 163 -0.04 9.67 -4.75
N ASN A 164 -1.05 10.05 -5.55
CA ASN A 164 -1.93 11.18 -5.24
C ASN A 164 -2.73 10.95 -3.96
N THR A 165 -3.21 9.74 -3.72
CA THR A 165 -3.90 9.37 -2.47
C THR A 165 -3.00 9.60 -1.24
N VAL A 166 -1.71 9.25 -1.35
CA VAL A 166 -0.73 9.54 -0.29
C VAL A 166 -0.45 11.03 -0.18
N ALA A 167 -0.32 11.72 -1.30
CA ALA A 167 -0.05 13.16 -1.33
C ALA A 167 -1.14 13.97 -0.59
N GLN A 168 -2.41 13.54 -0.63
CA GLN A 168 -3.48 14.18 0.13
C GLN A 168 -3.25 14.08 1.65
N GLN A 169 -2.59 13.02 2.13
CA GLN A 169 -2.31 12.83 3.55
C GLN A 169 -1.22 13.75 4.09
N VAL A 170 -0.49 14.42 3.22
CA VAL A 170 0.54 15.41 3.59
C VAL A 170 -0.08 16.74 4.03
N LYS A 171 -1.34 17.00 3.69
CA LYS A 171 -2.04 18.25 3.94
C LYS A 171 -1.96 18.71 5.41
N ASN A 172 -2.05 17.81 6.37
CA ASN A 172 -2.00 18.14 7.79
C ASN A 172 -0.61 18.06 8.43
N ILE A 173 0.45 17.85 7.64
CA ILE A 173 1.82 17.99 8.17
C ILE A 173 2.01 19.46 8.61
N PRO A 174 2.43 19.69 9.88
CA PRO A 174 2.67 21.05 10.36
C PRO A 174 3.77 21.78 9.56
N ASP A 175 3.64 23.10 9.46
CA ASP A 175 4.54 23.90 8.61
C ASP A 175 5.95 24.08 9.22
N ASP A 176 6.13 23.75 10.49
CA ASP A 176 7.43 23.73 11.18
C ASP A 176 8.19 22.38 11.01
N VAL A 177 7.62 21.42 10.29
CA VAL A 177 8.29 20.15 9.97
C VAL A 177 9.23 20.35 8.79
N GLU A 178 10.52 20.16 9.02
CA GLU A 178 11.55 20.27 7.98
C GLU A 178 12.03 18.90 7.47
N THR A 179 11.82 17.82 8.22
CA THR A 179 12.28 16.48 7.86
C THR A 179 11.18 15.46 8.03
N VAL A 180 11.02 14.60 7.02
CA VAL A 180 10.10 13.45 7.06
C VAL A 180 10.88 12.16 6.89
N VAL A 181 10.64 11.21 7.80
CA VAL A 181 11.24 9.87 7.75
C VAL A 181 10.12 8.85 7.61
N GLY A 182 10.29 7.88 6.72
CA GLY A 182 9.27 6.84 6.54
C GLY A 182 9.84 5.56 5.95
N ILE A 183 9.16 4.45 6.25
CA ILE A 183 9.56 3.12 5.76
C ILE A 183 9.23 2.99 4.28
N ALA A 184 10.19 2.49 3.51
CA ALA A 184 10.08 2.30 2.08
C ALA A 184 10.28 0.82 1.68
N GLY A 185 9.19 0.08 1.51
CA GLY A 185 9.23 -1.23 0.84
C GLY A 185 9.41 -1.03 -0.67
N SER A 186 8.34 -0.72 -1.40
CA SER A 186 8.42 -0.36 -2.82
C SER A 186 8.83 1.11 -3.06
N GLY A 187 8.84 1.95 -2.04
CA GLY A 187 9.15 3.38 -2.14
C GLY A 187 7.98 4.27 -2.56
N LEU A 188 6.88 3.70 -3.05
CA LEU A 188 5.78 4.50 -3.65
C LEU A 188 5.14 5.48 -2.66
N SER A 189 4.92 5.06 -1.40
CA SER A 189 4.34 5.94 -0.39
C SER A 189 5.23 7.15 -0.12
N MET A 190 6.55 6.97 -0.04
CA MET A 190 7.47 8.09 0.18
C MET A 190 7.55 9.03 -1.04
N LEU A 191 7.42 8.51 -2.25
CA LEU A 191 7.26 9.34 -3.45
C LEU A 191 5.94 10.11 -3.44
N GLY A 192 4.87 9.50 -2.93
CA GLY A 192 3.59 10.19 -2.70
C GLY A 192 3.71 11.31 -1.65
N VAL A 193 4.48 11.09 -0.59
CA VAL A 193 4.79 12.13 0.41
C VAL A 193 5.56 13.28 -0.25
N ALA A 194 6.61 12.98 -1.02
CA ALA A 194 7.38 14.00 -1.74
C ALA A 194 6.49 14.83 -2.69
N MET A 195 5.63 14.17 -3.45
CA MET A 195 4.64 14.82 -4.29
C MET A 195 3.68 15.71 -3.48
N GLY A 196 3.22 15.22 -2.33
CA GLY A 196 2.33 15.96 -1.44
C GLY A 196 2.99 17.20 -0.83
N CYS A 197 4.26 17.12 -0.42
CA CYS A 197 5.01 18.28 0.06
C CYS A 197 5.05 19.39 -1.00
N LYS A 198 5.22 19.04 -2.27
CA LYS A 198 5.17 19.99 -3.38
C LYS A 198 3.77 20.56 -3.60
N ILE A 199 2.75 19.71 -3.68
CA ILE A 199 1.35 20.11 -3.94
C ILE A 199 0.83 21.06 -2.85
N TRP A 200 1.12 20.75 -1.57
CA TRP A 200 0.62 21.49 -0.42
C TRP A 200 1.59 22.56 0.09
N ASN A 201 2.65 22.83 -0.68
CA ASN A 201 3.68 23.85 -0.35
C ASN A 201 4.19 23.72 1.09
N LYS A 202 4.55 22.49 1.51
CA LYS A 202 5.06 22.23 2.86
C LYS A 202 6.52 22.64 3.01
N ASN A 203 6.90 23.12 4.19
CA ASN A 203 8.27 23.56 4.50
C ASN A 203 9.24 22.38 4.72
N VAL A 204 8.90 21.19 4.24
CA VAL A 204 9.76 20.01 4.30
C VAL A 204 10.95 20.21 3.37
N LYS A 205 12.16 20.11 3.92
CA LYS A 205 13.43 20.26 3.19
C LYS A 205 14.03 18.90 2.83
N THR A 206 13.81 17.89 3.69
CA THR A 206 14.43 16.59 3.52
C THR A 206 13.43 15.46 3.74
N ILE A 207 13.47 14.46 2.88
CA ILE A 207 12.70 13.22 3.01
C ILE A 207 13.67 12.04 3.04
N HIS A 208 13.58 11.23 4.10
CA HIS A 208 14.39 10.03 4.29
C HIS A 208 13.54 8.76 4.17
N PRO A 209 13.44 8.15 2.98
CA PRO A 209 12.91 6.81 2.83
C PRO A 209 13.87 5.79 3.45
N VAL A 210 13.44 5.08 4.48
CA VAL A 210 14.21 3.98 5.07
C VAL A 210 13.94 2.71 4.26
N ALA A 211 14.86 2.38 3.38
CA ALA A 211 14.73 1.27 2.45
C ALA A 211 14.94 -0.07 3.15
N LEU A 212 14.04 -1.01 2.90
CA LEU A 212 14.10 -2.38 3.44
C LEU A 212 14.83 -3.36 2.51
N SER A 213 15.10 -2.93 1.28
CA SER A 213 15.84 -3.70 0.28
C SER A 213 16.36 -2.77 -0.81
N ASP A 214 17.38 -3.24 -1.56
CA ASP A 214 17.95 -2.53 -2.72
C ASP A 214 16.94 -2.28 -3.86
N TYR A 215 15.79 -2.94 -3.80
CA TYR A 215 14.74 -2.80 -4.81
C TYR A 215 14.15 -1.39 -4.89
N VAL A 216 14.17 -0.64 -3.79
CA VAL A 216 13.66 0.75 -3.76
C VAL A 216 14.44 1.66 -4.70
N ASN A 217 15.75 1.41 -4.87
CA ASN A 217 16.64 2.34 -5.56
C ASN A 217 16.53 2.32 -7.10
N LYS A 218 16.11 1.21 -7.72
CA LYS A 218 16.27 1.05 -9.17
C LYS A 218 15.02 1.35 -10.01
N ASN A 219 13.81 1.00 -9.52
CA ASN A 219 12.62 1.01 -10.38
C ASN A 219 11.61 2.11 -10.09
N LYS A 220 11.68 2.75 -8.92
CA LYS A 220 10.68 3.76 -8.51
C LYS A 220 11.13 5.19 -8.73
N LYS A 221 12.42 5.44 -8.68
CA LYS A 221 12.98 6.74 -9.04
C LYS A 221 12.56 7.15 -10.46
N GLN A 222 12.60 6.21 -11.39
CA GLN A 222 12.19 6.46 -12.78
C GLN A 222 10.71 6.89 -12.90
N SER A 223 9.80 6.27 -12.15
CA SER A 223 8.38 6.67 -12.16
C SER A 223 8.18 8.08 -11.59
N TYR A 224 8.95 8.45 -10.57
CA TYR A 224 8.93 9.78 -9.99
C TYR A 224 9.61 10.82 -10.89
N ASP A 225 10.75 10.46 -11.49
CA ASP A 225 11.51 11.33 -12.39
C ASP A 225 10.71 11.71 -13.66
N ASN A 226 9.76 10.85 -14.05
CA ASN A 226 8.83 11.10 -15.16
C ASN A 226 7.62 11.98 -14.78
N LEU A 227 7.45 12.37 -13.51
CA LEU A 227 6.38 13.28 -13.13
C LEU A 227 6.61 14.69 -13.70
N PRO A 228 5.54 15.42 -14.06
CA PRO A 228 5.64 16.83 -14.37
C PRO A 228 6.29 17.63 -13.25
N PRO A 229 7.05 18.71 -13.55
CA PRO A 229 7.75 19.50 -12.53
C PRO A 229 6.88 19.98 -11.38
N LYS A 230 5.60 20.28 -11.64
CA LYS A 230 4.64 20.71 -10.61
C LYS A 230 4.37 19.69 -9.50
N TYR A 231 4.80 18.45 -9.68
CA TYR A 231 4.66 17.36 -8.71
C TYR A 231 6.00 16.93 -8.12
N LYS A 232 7.11 17.50 -8.57
CA LYS A 232 8.44 17.15 -8.08
C LYS A 232 8.77 17.93 -6.83
N PHE A 233 9.23 17.23 -5.82
CA PHE A 233 9.73 17.81 -4.58
C PHE A 233 11.03 18.60 -4.85
N ASP A 234 11.15 19.78 -4.27
CA ASP A 234 12.29 20.66 -4.49
C ASP A 234 13.44 20.44 -3.47
N GLY A 235 13.19 19.66 -2.42
CA GLY A 235 14.17 19.36 -1.37
C GLY A 235 14.94 18.08 -1.61
N ASP A 236 15.67 17.64 -0.60
CA ASP A 236 16.50 16.45 -0.63
C ASP A 236 15.67 15.16 -0.42
N PHE A 237 15.84 14.19 -1.30
CA PHE A 237 15.23 12.86 -1.20
C PHE A 237 16.33 11.82 -1.01
N ASN A 238 16.68 11.56 0.27
CA ASN A 238 17.83 10.77 0.66
C ASN A 238 17.42 9.38 1.15
N VAL A 239 17.60 8.36 0.32
CA VAL A 239 17.28 6.97 0.69
C VAL A 239 18.32 6.46 1.70
N VAL A 240 17.84 6.03 2.86
CA VAL A 240 18.65 5.43 3.92
C VAL A 240 18.45 3.92 3.88
N GLN A 241 19.54 3.16 3.83
CA GLN A 241 19.46 1.70 3.89
C GLN A 241 19.22 1.24 5.33
N SER A 242 18.22 0.39 5.54
CA SER A 242 17.99 -0.21 6.85
C SER A 242 19.09 -1.23 7.20
N TYR A 243 19.66 -1.10 8.42
CA TYR A 243 20.60 -2.09 8.94
C TYR A 243 19.95 -3.44 9.31
N TYR A 244 18.61 -3.47 9.43
CA TYR A 244 17.84 -4.66 9.82
C TYR A 244 16.72 -4.99 8.82
N PRO A 245 17.04 -5.27 7.55
CA PRO A 245 16.04 -5.46 6.52
C PRO A 245 15.05 -6.60 6.80
N TYR A 246 15.43 -7.56 7.67
CA TYR A 246 14.59 -8.72 8.00
C TYR A 246 13.65 -8.51 9.21
N GLN A 247 13.89 -7.51 10.06
CA GLN A 247 13.02 -7.24 11.23
C GLN A 247 11.70 -6.54 10.86
N TYR A 248 11.62 -5.89 9.71
CA TYR A 248 10.39 -5.34 9.18
C TYR A 248 9.26 -6.39 9.05
N LYS A 249 9.60 -7.65 8.93
CA LYS A 249 8.63 -8.75 8.86
C LYS A 249 7.78 -8.91 10.12
N LEU A 250 8.22 -8.35 11.25
CA LEU A 250 7.55 -8.42 12.54
C LEU A 250 6.83 -7.12 12.95
N LEU A 251 7.18 -6.00 12.33
CA LEU A 251 6.67 -4.67 12.68
C LEU A 251 5.93 -4.05 11.49
N SER A 252 4.87 -4.69 11.02
CA SER A 252 4.04 -4.19 9.91
C SER A 252 3.13 -3.01 10.30
N LEU A 253 3.61 -2.10 11.12
CA LEU A 253 2.93 -0.84 11.40
C LEU A 253 3.58 0.25 10.53
N PRO A 254 2.94 0.72 9.46
CA PRO A 254 3.45 1.84 8.69
C PRO A 254 3.20 3.13 9.47
N CYS A 255 4.13 3.50 10.33
CA CYS A 255 4.19 4.86 10.87
C CYS A 255 5.13 5.69 10.03
N LEU A 256 4.70 6.89 9.64
CA LEU A 256 5.57 7.97 9.20
C LEU A 256 6.05 8.69 10.46
N MET A 257 7.36 8.81 10.65
CA MET A 257 7.94 9.75 11.62
C MET A 257 8.12 11.11 10.92
N LEU A 258 7.65 12.13 11.56
CA LEU A 258 7.75 13.52 11.13
C LEU A 258 8.72 14.27 12.03
#